data_97efddf757b8fd4fce9c6a455299bdb0
#
_entry.id   97efddf757b8fd4fce9c6a455299bdb0
#
_cell.length_a   1.000
_cell.length_b   1.000
_cell.length_c   1.000
_cell.angle_alpha   90.00
_cell.angle_beta   90.00
_cell.angle_gamma   90.00
#
_symmetry.space_group_name_H-M   'P 1'
#
loop_
_entity.id
_entity.type
_entity.pdbx_description
1 polymer ?
#
loop_
_entity_poly.entity_id
_entity_poly.type
_entity_poly.pdbx_seq_one_letter_code
_entity_poly.pdbx_strand_id
1 'polypeptide(L)'
;MKRLRFKATLADLAEPHAGGGCLLPDDRYWPVDSKGDPQLHLMTIPTAWVEEGSEGWLSFFTPYDREDTYLHWETLTSEAGNASVVLLHDNSGTASSGGHDALSPARTIQLELTDEPERCRQFTSRVSQHIAWLKGREQVEGHACRMMVNGDDFDVGLAGAPGVFSDGVVYVFLSTDFHTQCRPGTCGLLTFQFS
;
A
#
# COMPACT_ATOMS: atom_id res chain seq x y z
N MET A 1 -11.21 -16.63 0.57
CA MET A 1 -10.83 -15.19 0.51
C MET A 1 -9.41 -15.04 1.04
N LYS A 2 -8.56 -14.22 0.43
CA LYS A 2 -7.21 -13.87 0.90
C LYS A 2 -7.32 -12.61 1.77
N ARG A 3 -7.26 -12.77 3.09
CA ARG A 3 -7.38 -11.68 4.06
C ARG A 3 -6.01 -11.18 4.50
N LEU A 4 -5.83 -9.86 4.61
CA LEU A 4 -4.65 -9.25 5.20
C LEU A 4 -4.86 -9.03 6.70
N ARG A 5 -3.87 -9.41 7.51
CA ARG A 5 -3.86 -9.23 8.96
C ARG A 5 -2.65 -8.41 9.36
N PHE A 6 -2.90 -7.21 9.84
CA PHE A 6 -1.90 -6.35 10.43
C PHE A 6 -1.71 -6.73 11.91
N LYS A 7 -0.47 -6.90 12.33
CA LYS A 7 -0.10 -7.31 13.70
C LYS A 7 0.75 -6.23 14.35
N ALA A 8 0.64 -6.06 15.64
CA ALA A 8 1.49 -5.16 16.41
C ALA A 8 2.92 -5.68 16.62
N THR A 9 3.22 -6.93 16.23
CA THR A 9 4.56 -7.52 16.33
C THR A 9 5.53 -6.91 15.35
N LEU A 10 6.79 -6.71 15.77
CA LEU A 10 7.86 -6.25 14.91
C LEU A 10 8.14 -7.25 13.78
N ALA A 11 8.49 -6.74 12.62
CA ALA A 11 8.86 -7.52 11.45
C ALA A 11 10.29 -7.19 11.00
N ASP A 12 10.91 -8.15 10.32
CA ASP A 12 12.08 -7.90 9.49
C ASP A 12 11.64 -7.24 8.17
N LEU A 13 12.48 -6.36 7.58
CA LEU A 13 12.20 -5.75 6.28
C LEU A 13 12.20 -6.75 5.12
N ALA A 14 12.80 -7.93 5.31
CA ALA A 14 12.74 -9.02 4.34
C ALA A 14 11.41 -9.81 4.37
N GLU A 15 10.52 -9.50 5.35
CA GLU A 15 9.21 -10.13 5.52
C GLU A 15 8.08 -9.17 5.13
N PRO A 16 6.86 -9.64 4.90
CA PRO A 16 5.70 -8.77 4.66
C PRO A 16 5.43 -7.89 5.88
N HIS A 17 5.41 -6.57 5.68
CA HIS A 17 5.31 -5.61 6.79
C HIS A 17 4.61 -4.31 6.41
N ALA A 18 4.18 -3.57 7.43
CA ALA A 18 3.73 -2.19 7.34
C ALA A 18 4.70 -1.26 8.09
N GLY A 19 4.90 -0.05 7.60
CA GLY A 19 5.89 0.89 8.13
C GLY A 19 7.34 0.42 7.93
N GLY A 20 8.27 0.97 8.68
CA GLY A 20 9.66 0.49 8.79
C GLY A 20 10.58 0.74 7.60
N GLY A 21 10.07 1.24 6.50
CA GLY A 21 10.84 1.32 5.26
C GLY A 21 10.83 0.01 4.47
N CYS A 22 11.73 -0.13 3.50
CA CYS A 22 11.82 -1.32 2.66
C CYS A 22 13.25 -1.57 2.18
N LEU A 23 13.50 -2.77 1.65
CA LEU A 23 14.76 -3.12 1.00
C LEU A 23 14.67 -2.73 -0.48
N LEU A 24 15.29 -1.61 -0.85
CA LEU A 24 15.30 -1.15 -2.23
C LEU A 24 16.64 -1.48 -2.90
N PRO A 25 16.62 -2.00 -4.14
CA PRO A 25 17.82 -2.12 -4.96
C PRO A 25 18.50 -0.76 -5.17
N ASP A 26 19.81 -0.75 -5.43
CA ASP A 26 20.60 0.47 -5.59
C ASP A 26 20.15 1.36 -6.78
N ASP A 27 19.42 0.80 -7.75
CA ASP A 27 18.85 1.51 -8.89
C ASP A 27 17.46 2.08 -8.62
N ARG A 28 16.93 1.94 -7.40
CA ARG A 28 15.63 2.47 -6.96
C ARG A 28 15.83 3.57 -5.94
N TYR A 29 15.09 4.65 -6.13
CA TYR A 29 15.09 5.78 -5.20
C TYR A 29 13.84 5.77 -4.36
N TRP A 30 13.96 6.24 -3.13
CA TRP A 30 12.81 6.50 -2.28
C TRP A 30 11.89 7.53 -2.93
N PRO A 31 10.57 7.27 -3.05
CA PRO A 31 9.64 8.22 -3.64
C PRO A 31 9.59 9.53 -2.86
N VAL A 32 9.50 10.62 -3.59
CA VAL A 32 9.30 11.96 -3.06
C VAL A 32 8.02 12.56 -3.62
N ASP A 33 7.42 13.47 -2.89
CA ASP A 33 6.26 14.23 -3.35
C ASP A 33 6.65 15.38 -4.30
N SER A 34 5.67 16.20 -4.68
CA SER A 34 5.89 17.34 -5.58
C SER A 34 6.75 18.46 -4.96
N LYS A 35 6.95 18.46 -3.64
CA LYS A 35 7.79 19.43 -2.92
C LYS A 35 9.22 18.89 -2.74
N GLY A 36 9.46 17.61 -3.05
CA GLY A 36 10.73 16.92 -2.83
C GLY A 36 10.83 16.25 -1.46
N ASP A 37 9.76 16.24 -0.67
CA ASP A 37 9.73 15.59 0.63
C ASP A 37 9.54 14.07 0.46
N PRO A 38 10.20 13.23 1.29
CA PRO A 38 10.04 11.78 1.19
C PRO A 38 8.61 11.37 1.50
N GLN A 39 8.07 10.43 0.69
CA GLN A 39 6.75 9.88 0.95
C GLN A 39 6.77 8.88 2.12
N LEU A 40 5.65 8.76 2.82
CA LEU A 40 5.45 7.76 3.86
C LEU A 40 5.35 6.37 3.24
N HIS A 41 6.20 5.45 3.68
CA HIS A 41 6.06 4.03 3.35
C HIS A 41 4.92 3.42 4.14
N LEU A 42 3.97 2.80 3.44
CA LEU A 42 2.79 2.18 4.04
C LEU A 42 3.02 0.71 4.35
N MET A 43 3.44 -0.05 3.34
CA MET A 43 3.66 -1.49 3.48
C MET A 43 4.51 -2.05 2.35
N THR A 44 5.06 -3.24 2.58
CA THR A 44 5.73 -4.09 1.59
C THR A 44 5.17 -5.50 1.65
N ILE A 45 4.75 -6.05 0.50
CA ILE A 45 4.18 -7.40 0.38
C ILE A 45 4.72 -8.13 -0.85
N PRO A 46 4.78 -9.48 -0.84
CA PRO A 46 5.11 -10.26 -2.03
C PRO A 46 4.07 -10.09 -3.14
N THR A 47 4.51 -9.98 -4.39
CA THR A 47 3.62 -9.95 -5.57
C THR A 47 2.75 -11.21 -5.66
N ALA A 48 3.27 -12.36 -5.24
CA ALA A 48 2.54 -13.64 -5.23
C ALA A 48 1.24 -13.61 -4.40
N TRP A 49 1.09 -12.67 -3.47
CA TRP A 49 -0.17 -12.48 -2.76
C TRP A 49 -1.27 -11.95 -3.67
N VAL A 50 -0.88 -11.07 -4.60
CA VAL A 50 -1.78 -10.38 -5.53
C VAL A 50 -2.02 -11.21 -6.80
N GLU A 51 -0.95 -11.79 -7.33
CA GLU A 51 -1.00 -12.61 -8.54
C GLU A 51 -0.12 -13.86 -8.36
N GLU A 52 -0.78 -15.01 -8.36
CA GLU A 52 -0.11 -16.30 -8.14
C GLU A 52 0.93 -16.56 -9.23
N GLY A 53 2.12 -17.00 -8.80
CA GLY A 53 3.24 -17.28 -9.69
C GLY A 53 4.07 -16.04 -10.10
N SER A 54 3.69 -14.84 -9.66
CA SER A 54 4.52 -13.65 -9.86
C SER A 54 5.66 -13.60 -8.83
N GLU A 55 6.80 -13.08 -9.27
CA GLU A 55 7.99 -12.89 -8.44
C GLU A 55 8.21 -11.42 -8.12
N GLY A 56 8.82 -11.16 -6.96
CA GLY A 56 9.14 -9.80 -6.50
C GLY A 56 8.22 -9.31 -5.37
N TRP A 57 8.35 -8.02 -5.09
CA TRP A 57 7.70 -7.35 -3.98
C TRP A 57 7.09 -6.03 -4.43
N LEU A 58 6.02 -5.65 -3.78
CA LEU A 58 5.34 -4.37 -3.95
C LEU A 58 5.51 -3.55 -2.68
N SER A 59 6.09 -2.36 -2.81
CA SER A 59 6.13 -1.35 -1.75
C SER A 59 5.23 -0.18 -2.10
N PHE A 60 4.44 0.27 -1.12
CA PHE A 60 3.38 1.27 -1.29
C PHE A 60 3.72 2.53 -0.53
N PHE A 61 3.56 3.68 -1.19
CA PHE A 61 3.91 4.98 -0.65
C PHE A 61 2.81 6.00 -0.89
N THR A 62 2.68 6.95 0.03
CA THR A 62 1.75 8.07 -0.06
C THR A 62 2.42 9.36 0.41
N PRO A 63 2.12 10.53 -0.19
CA PRO A 63 2.38 11.79 0.47
C PRO A 63 1.67 11.81 1.82
N TYR A 64 2.35 12.27 2.85
CA TYR A 64 1.77 12.40 4.19
C TYR A 64 2.44 13.54 4.93
N ASP A 65 1.63 14.38 5.58
CA ASP A 65 2.08 15.46 6.44
C ASP A 65 1.27 15.42 7.74
N ARG A 66 1.96 15.44 8.89
CA ARG A 66 1.31 15.43 10.20
C ARG A 66 0.57 16.72 10.50
N GLU A 67 0.99 17.84 9.92
CA GLU A 67 0.38 19.16 10.11
C GLU A 67 -0.80 19.36 9.15
N ASP A 68 -0.78 18.70 7.99
CA ASP A 68 -1.86 18.68 7.00
C ASP A 68 -2.38 17.25 6.80
N THR A 69 -3.23 16.80 7.71
CA THR A 69 -3.80 15.46 7.68
C THR A 69 -4.76 15.21 6.51
N TYR A 70 -5.10 16.24 5.73
CA TYR A 70 -5.94 16.11 4.53
C TYR A 70 -5.13 15.97 3.25
N LEU A 71 -3.83 16.25 3.27
CA LEU A 71 -2.97 16.24 2.10
C LEU A 71 -3.09 14.92 1.29
N HIS A 72 -3.03 13.79 1.95
CA HIS A 72 -3.12 12.49 1.28
C HIS A 72 -4.53 12.22 0.72
N TRP A 73 -5.59 12.79 1.28
CA TRP A 73 -6.95 12.65 0.75
C TRP A 73 -7.11 13.37 -0.59
N GLU A 74 -6.54 14.56 -0.70
CA GLU A 74 -6.61 15.36 -1.93
C GLU A 74 -5.74 14.77 -3.03
N THR A 75 -4.62 14.10 -2.66
CA THR A 75 -3.65 13.55 -3.61
C THR A 75 -3.93 12.11 -4.02
N LEU A 76 -4.84 11.38 -3.34
CA LEU A 76 -5.19 9.99 -3.63
C LEU A 76 -6.51 9.89 -4.40
N THR A 77 -6.58 10.47 -5.56
CA THR A 77 -7.75 10.43 -6.45
C THR A 77 -7.56 9.40 -7.56
N SER A 78 -8.65 8.94 -8.17
CA SER A 78 -8.61 8.09 -9.38
C SER A 78 -8.27 8.84 -10.67
N GLU A 79 -8.19 10.19 -10.59
CA GLU A 79 -7.94 11.07 -11.71
C GLU A 79 -6.43 11.29 -11.95
N ALA A 80 -6.12 11.95 -13.06
CA ALA A 80 -4.74 12.35 -13.37
C ALA A 80 -4.17 13.26 -12.25
N GLY A 81 -2.94 12.96 -11.81
CA GLY A 81 -2.30 13.70 -10.71
C GLY A 81 -2.28 12.96 -9.37
N ASN A 82 -2.73 11.70 -9.33
CA ASN A 82 -2.55 10.87 -8.15
C ASN A 82 -1.06 10.79 -7.77
N ALA A 83 -0.75 11.12 -6.51
CA ALA A 83 0.62 11.27 -6.06
C ALA A 83 1.17 10.03 -5.33
N SER A 84 0.36 8.97 -5.17
CA SER A 84 0.86 7.72 -4.57
C SER A 84 1.81 6.99 -5.51
N VAL A 85 2.70 6.20 -4.93
CA VAL A 85 3.67 5.40 -5.67
C VAL A 85 3.60 3.94 -5.23
N VAL A 86 3.59 3.02 -6.19
CA VAL A 86 3.74 1.59 -5.96
C VAL A 86 4.99 1.11 -6.70
N LEU A 87 6.00 0.65 -5.97
CA LEU A 87 7.24 0.15 -6.55
C LEU A 87 7.22 -1.37 -6.62
N LEU A 88 7.59 -1.89 -7.79
CA LEU A 88 7.96 -3.30 -7.96
C LEU A 88 9.48 -3.44 -7.83
N HIS A 89 9.94 -4.34 -6.95
CA HIS A 89 11.36 -4.61 -6.70
C HIS A 89 11.59 -6.05 -6.23
N ASP A 90 12.85 -6.47 -6.13
CA ASP A 90 13.23 -7.83 -5.73
C ASP A 90 13.44 -8.00 -4.20
N ASN A 91 13.30 -6.90 -3.42
CA ASN A 91 13.49 -6.88 -1.97
C ASN A 91 14.88 -7.39 -1.52
N SER A 92 15.91 -7.21 -2.35
CA SER A 92 17.27 -7.69 -2.11
C SER A 92 18.27 -6.56 -1.82
N GLY A 93 17.78 -5.31 -1.79
CA GLY A 93 18.60 -4.12 -1.67
C GLY A 93 18.99 -3.75 -0.25
N THR A 94 19.42 -2.52 -0.11
CA THR A 94 19.78 -1.92 1.19
C THR A 94 18.52 -1.40 1.89
N ALA A 95 18.49 -1.52 3.22
CA ALA A 95 17.41 -0.95 4.01
C ALA A 95 17.34 0.57 3.82
N SER A 96 16.20 1.06 3.33
CA SER A 96 15.93 2.47 3.11
C SER A 96 14.72 2.91 3.93
N SER A 97 14.80 4.08 4.51
CA SER A 97 13.71 4.70 5.29
C SER A 97 13.22 6.01 4.69
N GLY A 98 13.93 6.53 3.70
CA GLY A 98 13.64 7.83 3.09
C GLY A 98 13.75 9.03 4.05
N GLY A 99 13.87 8.78 5.35
CA GLY A 99 13.94 9.84 6.37
C GLY A 99 12.61 10.50 6.72
N HIS A 100 11.46 9.91 6.32
CA HIS A 100 10.15 10.45 6.68
C HIS A 100 9.95 10.39 8.22
N ASP A 101 9.53 11.50 8.83
CA ASP A 101 9.41 11.66 10.29
C ASP A 101 8.29 10.81 10.92
N ALA A 102 7.25 10.48 10.15
CA ALA A 102 6.16 9.60 10.59
C ALA A 102 6.48 8.10 10.42
N LEU A 103 7.66 7.74 9.92
CA LEU A 103 8.02 6.35 9.75
C LEU A 103 8.20 5.69 11.12
N SER A 104 7.52 4.57 11.34
CA SER A 104 7.60 3.75 12.55
C SER A 104 8.33 2.45 12.29
N PRO A 105 8.76 1.69 13.31
CA PRO A 105 9.32 0.35 13.12
C PRO A 105 8.36 -0.56 12.34
N ALA A 106 8.91 -1.43 11.48
CA ALA A 106 8.16 -2.39 10.70
C ALA A 106 7.30 -3.30 11.57
N ARG A 107 6.05 -3.52 11.15
CA ARG A 107 5.05 -4.37 11.80
C ARG A 107 4.60 -5.47 10.84
N THR A 108 4.45 -6.68 11.36
CA THR A 108 4.11 -7.85 10.54
C THR A 108 2.75 -7.72 9.84
N ILE A 109 2.70 -8.07 8.55
CA ILE A 109 1.48 -8.37 7.83
C ILE A 109 1.45 -9.86 7.51
N GLN A 110 0.29 -10.49 7.67
CA GLN A 110 0.07 -11.90 7.34
C GLN A 110 -1.06 -12.04 6.32
N LEU A 111 -0.89 -12.98 5.40
CA LEU A 111 -1.96 -13.40 4.50
C LEU A 111 -2.64 -14.63 5.07
N GLU A 112 -3.94 -14.52 5.37
CA GLU A 112 -4.77 -15.62 5.84
C GLU A 112 -5.73 -16.07 4.73
N LEU A 113 -5.76 -17.38 4.46
CA LEU A 113 -6.82 -17.96 3.64
C LEU A 113 -8.03 -18.24 4.54
N THR A 114 -9.20 -17.75 4.16
CA THR A 114 -10.42 -17.92 4.92
C THR A 114 -11.57 -18.38 4.03
N ASP A 115 -12.37 -19.32 4.53
CA ASP A 115 -13.59 -19.80 3.88
C ASP A 115 -14.80 -18.89 4.15
N GLU A 116 -14.63 -17.82 4.94
CA GLU A 116 -15.70 -16.85 5.17
C GLU A 116 -16.19 -16.26 3.84
N PRO A 117 -17.51 -16.25 3.60
CA PRO A 117 -18.08 -15.64 2.42
C PRO A 117 -17.75 -14.13 2.42
N GLU A 118 -17.36 -13.60 1.27
CA GLU A 118 -16.94 -12.19 1.10
C GLU A 118 -17.97 -11.16 1.61
N ARG A 119 -19.23 -11.57 1.72
CA ARG A 119 -20.34 -10.73 2.18
C ARG A 119 -20.35 -10.46 3.69
N CYS A 120 -19.67 -11.25 4.51
CA CYS A 120 -19.81 -11.17 5.97
C CYS A 120 -19.01 -10.02 6.61
N ARG A 121 -17.97 -9.50 5.92
CA ARG A 121 -17.14 -8.38 6.40
C ARG A 121 -16.76 -7.50 5.23
N GLN A 122 -17.66 -6.60 4.88
CA GLN A 122 -17.60 -5.82 3.65
C GLN A 122 -16.29 -5.05 3.46
N PHE A 123 -15.74 -4.46 4.52
CA PHE A 123 -14.52 -3.62 4.46
C PHE A 123 -13.29 -4.24 5.14
N THR A 124 -13.23 -5.55 5.23
CA THR A 124 -12.04 -6.25 5.72
C THR A 124 -10.89 -6.13 4.71
N SER A 125 -9.68 -5.82 5.20
CA SER A 125 -8.46 -5.78 4.38
C SER A 125 -8.22 -7.11 3.70
N ARG A 126 -8.09 -7.08 2.37
CA ARG A 126 -7.99 -8.29 1.55
C ARG A 126 -7.36 -8.06 0.19
N VAL A 127 -6.80 -9.13 -0.35
CA VAL A 127 -6.46 -9.23 -1.77
C VAL A 127 -7.60 -9.96 -2.47
N SER A 128 -8.21 -9.34 -3.48
CA SER A 128 -9.37 -9.88 -4.19
C SER A 128 -9.57 -9.16 -5.53
N GLN A 129 -10.15 -9.86 -6.49
CA GLN A 129 -10.70 -9.25 -7.71
C GLN A 129 -12.15 -8.73 -7.48
N HIS A 130 -12.78 -9.15 -6.37
CA HIS A 130 -14.11 -8.72 -5.97
C HIS A 130 -14.01 -7.73 -4.81
N ILE A 131 -14.02 -6.46 -5.14
CA ILE A 131 -13.84 -5.35 -4.19
C ILE A 131 -15.19 -4.79 -3.77
N ALA A 132 -15.37 -4.59 -2.46
CA ALA A 132 -16.48 -3.84 -1.91
C ALA A 132 -16.10 -2.35 -1.88
N TRP A 133 -16.95 -1.50 -2.41
CA TRP A 133 -16.71 -0.06 -2.52
C TRP A 133 -17.49 0.69 -1.44
N LEU A 134 -16.82 1.60 -0.74
CA LEU A 134 -17.43 2.37 0.34
C LEU A 134 -18.45 3.40 -0.19
N LYS A 135 -18.10 4.12 -1.26
CA LYS A 135 -18.99 5.09 -1.92
C LYS A 135 -19.45 4.58 -3.28
N GLY A 136 -18.59 4.53 -4.24
CA GLY A 136 -18.88 4.10 -5.60
C GLY A 136 -17.66 3.45 -6.24
N ARG A 137 -17.90 2.58 -7.21
CA ARG A 137 -16.81 1.91 -7.93
C ARG A 137 -15.99 2.93 -8.70
N GLU A 138 -14.69 2.94 -8.41
CA GLU A 138 -13.72 3.71 -9.17
C GLU A 138 -13.16 2.89 -10.33
N GLN A 139 -12.73 3.59 -11.35
CA GLN A 139 -12.07 3.03 -12.53
C GLN A 139 -10.84 3.86 -12.85
N VAL A 140 -9.73 3.19 -13.03
CA VAL A 140 -8.45 3.79 -13.42
C VAL A 140 -8.04 3.14 -14.72
N GLU A 141 -7.86 3.94 -15.78
CA GLU A 141 -7.50 3.44 -17.11
C GLU A 141 -6.20 2.64 -17.06
N GLY A 142 -6.18 1.47 -17.69
CA GLY A 142 -5.01 0.57 -17.72
C GLY A 142 -4.69 -0.13 -16.39
N HIS A 143 -5.52 0.02 -15.36
CA HIS A 143 -5.30 -0.57 -14.04
C HIS A 143 -6.47 -1.43 -13.58
N ALA A 144 -6.17 -2.41 -12.73
CA ALA A 144 -7.17 -3.22 -12.06
C ALA A 144 -7.05 -3.06 -10.55
N CYS A 145 -8.18 -2.85 -9.85
CA CYS A 145 -8.19 -2.87 -8.40
C CYS A 145 -7.94 -4.31 -7.92
N ARG A 146 -6.87 -4.52 -7.18
CA ARG A 146 -6.39 -5.84 -6.75
C ARG A 146 -6.48 -6.05 -5.24
N MET A 147 -6.59 -4.99 -4.48
CA MET A 147 -6.58 -5.07 -3.02
C MET A 147 -7.38 -3.90 -2.44
N MET A 148 -7.95 -4.13 -1.27
CA MET A 148 -8.47 -3.07 -0.41
C MET A 148 -7.92 -3.24 0.99
N VAL A 149 -7.65 -2.12 1.65
CA VAL A 149 -7.17 -2.08 3.03
C VAL A 149 -8.07 -1.14 3.83
N ASN A 150 -8.61 -1.64 4.93
CA ASN A 150 -9.34 -0.82 5.88
C ASN A 150 -8.37 0.14 6.57
N GLY A 151 -8.71 1.41 6.68
CA GLY A 151 -7.87 2.43 7.31
C GLY A 151 -7.48 2.08 8.74
N ASP A 152 -8.40 1.53 9.53
CA ASP A 152 -8.15 1.11 10.92
C ASP A 152 -7.05 0.01 11.02
N ASP A 153 -6.91 -0.83 10.01
CA ASP A 153 -5.85 -1.85 9.99
C ASP A 153 -4.46 -1.20 9.84
N PHE A 154 -4.37 -0.04 9.17
CA PHE A 154 -3.12 0.73 9.10
C PHE A 154 -2.70 1.30 10.46
N ASP A 155 -3.61 1.66 11.34
CA ASP A 155 -3.28 2.16 12.69
C ASP A 155 -2.48 1.13 13.49
N VAL A 156 -2.73 -0.16 13.25
CA VAL A 156 -1.92 -1.24 13.85
C VAL A 156 -0.51 -1.28 13.25
N GLY A 157 -0.38 -1.06 11.95
CA GLY A 157 0.88 -1.15 11.20
C GLY A 157 1.73 0.11 11.24
N LEU A 158 1.09 1.30 11.28
CA LEU A 158 1.72 2.61 11.12
C LEU A 158 1.66 3.43 12.42
N ALA A 159 2.28 2.95 13.48
CA ALA A 159 2.26 3.63 14.78
C ALA A 159 2.83 5.06 14.76
N GLY A 160 3.63 5.42 13.74
CA GLY A 160 4.15 6.77 13.53
C GLY A 160 3.17 7.74 12.85
N ALA A 161 2.15 7.20 12.17
CA ALA A 161 1.13 7.96 11.44
C ALA A 161 -0.28 7.45 11.81
N PRO A 162 -0.69 7.54 13.10
CA PRO A 162 -2.00 7.07 13.52
C PRO A 162 -3.10 7.88 12.83
N GLY A 163 -4.15 7.20 12.42
CA GLY A 163 -5.29 7.84 11.78
C GLY A 163 -5.08 8.25 10.32
N VAL A 164 -3.98 7.85 9.69
CA VAL A 164 -3.66 8.24 8.29
C VAL A 164 -4.81 7.94 7.32
N PHE A 165 -5.51 6.85 7.52
CA PHE A 165 -6.66 6.42 6.70
C PHE A 165 -7.89 6.06 7.54
N SER A 166 -7.97 6.54 8.79
CA SER A 166 -9.11 6.27 9.68
C SER A 166 -10.44 6.60 9.03
N ASP A 167 -11.47 5.83 9.38
CA ASP A 167 -12.83 5.94 8.83
C ASP A 167 -12.94 5.75 7.31
N GLY A 168 -11.92 5.15 6.69
CA GLY A 168 -11.89 4.97 5.26
C GLY A 168 -11.32 3.65 4.79
N VAL A 169 -11.27 3.53 3.47
CA VAL A 169 -10.75 2.35 2.76
C VAL A 169 -9.79 2.79 1.68
N VAL A 170 -8.60 2.22 1.68
CA VAL A 170 -7.61 2.38 0.62
C VAL A 170 -7.81 1.28 -0.42
N TYR A 171 -7.90 1.66 -1.68
CA TYR A 171 -7.97 0.76 -2.82
C TYR A 171 -6.66 0.79 -3.60
N VAL A 172 -6.12 -0.38 -3.88
CA VAL A 172 -4.87 -0.53 -4.61
C VAL A 172 -5.15 -0.94 -6.04
N PHE A 173 -4.78 -0.09 -6.95
CA PHE A 173 -4.84 -0.32 -8.39
C PHE A 173 -3.43 -0.64 -8.91
N LEU A 174 -3.28 -1.78 -9.55
CA LEU A 174 -2.04 -2.16 -10.25
C LEU A 174 -2.27 -2.12 -11.75
N SER A 175 -1.27 -1.69 -12.51
CA SER A 175 -1.31 -1.78 -13.96
C SER A 175 -1.54 -3.23 -14.38
N THR A 176 -2.25 -3.45 -15.50
CA THR A 176 -2.61 -4.80 -15.94
C THR A 176 -1.41 -5.67 -16.29
N ASP A 177 -0.27 -5.06 -16.52
CA ASP A 177 1.01 -5.66 -16.85
C ASP A 177 2.13 -5.37 -15.82
N PHE A 178 1.76 -5.05 -14.56
CA PHE A 178 2.68 -4.60 -13.52
C PHE A 178 3.87 -5.55 -13.32
N HIS A 179 3.67 -6.85 -13.52
CA HIS A 179 4.69 -7.89 -13.34
C HIS A 179 5.71 -7.97 -14.50
N THR A 180 5.41 -7.36 -15.64
CA THR A 180 6.33 -7.31 -16.80
C THR A 180 7.06 -5.98 -16.89
N GLN A 181 6.66 -4.99 -16.11
CA GLN A 181 7.23 -3.65 -16.12
C GLN A 181 8.36 -3.52 -15.08
N CYS A 182 9.54 -4.05 -15.37
CA CYS A 182 10.78 -3.73 -14.65
C CYS A 182 11.25 -2.28 -14.93
N ARG A 183 10.33 -1.30 -14.96
CA ARG A 183 10.69 0.10 -15.24
C ARG A 183 10.87 0.91 -13.97
N PRO A 184 11.80 1.88 -13.96
CA PRO A 184 11.78 2.92 -12.93
C PRO A 184 10.44 3.65 -12.99
N GLY A 185 9.75 3.75 -11.85
CA GLY A 185 8.46 4.41 -11.76
C GLY A 185 7.39 3.57 -11.06
N THR A 186 6.21 4.14 -10.93
CA THR A 186 5.09 3.47 -10.29
C THR A 186 4.50 2.38 -11.20
N CYS A 187 4.20 1.22 -10.63
CA CYS A 187 3.45 0.16 -11.29
C CYS A 187 1.97 0.13 -10.87
N GLY A 188 1.53 1.13 -10.13
CA GLY A 188 0.17 1.23 -9.64
C GLY A 188 -0.06 2.52 -8.87
N LEU A 189 -1.24 2.66 -8.32
CA LEU A 189 -1.63 3.80 -7.50
C LEU A 189 -2.61 3.37 -6.40
N LEU A 190 -2.78 4.25 -5.42
CA LEU A 190 -3.73 4.11 -4.34
C LEU A 190 -4.86 5.13 -4.53
N THR A 191 -6.10 4.73 -4.24
CA THR A 191 -7.20 5.68 -4.03
C THR A 191 -7.78 5.50 -2.65
N PHE A 192 -8.45 6.53 -2.15
CA PHE A 192 -8.98 6.54 -0.80
C PHE A 192 -10.45 6.98 -0.80
N GLN A 193 -11.31 6.21 -0.14
CA GLN A 193 -12.69 6.57 0.10
C GLN A 193 -12.95 6.59 1.63
N PHE A 194 -13.58 7.63 2.11
CA PHE A 194 -13.97 7.81 3.52
C PHE A 194 -15.48 8.03 3.65
N SER A 195 -16.06 7.76 4.80
CA SER A 195 -17.51 7.90 5.09
C SER A 195 -17.96 9.34 5.21
#